data_dcd8a75c7b4abe7f1c9f1f7d35c24fa2
#
_entry.id   dcd8a75c7b4abe7f1c9f1f7d35c24fa2
#
_cell.length_a   1.000
_cell.length_b   1.000
_cell.length_c   1.000
_cell.angle_alpha   90.00
_cell.angle_beta   90.00
_cell.angle_gamma   90.00
#
_symmetry.space_group_name_H-M   'P 1'
#
loop_
_entity.id
_entity.type
_entity.pdbx_description
1 polymer ?
#
loop_
_entity_poly.entity_id
_entity_poly.type
_entity_poly.pdbx_seq_one_letter_code
_entity_poly.pdbx_strand_id
1 'polypeptide(L)'
;CYTALDLDVEVVPVLNKIDLPSADPDNARQEIEDVIGIDATEAVLASAKTGLGVEDILEAVVARIPPPKGDPEAPLKALIIDSWFDNYVGVVMLVRVVDGVMRPKDKLFFMATGAQQLCEQVGVFSPKSVQREALSAGEVGFVISGIKELKAAKVGDTITKIDRKAAEPLPGFKEIKPQVFAGLYPV
;
A
#
# COMPACT_ATOMS: atom_id res chain seq x y z
N CYS A 1 -13.43 1.07 10.37
CA CYS A 1 -14.14 2.11 9.61
C CYS A 1 -13.74 3.53 10.04
N TYR A 2 -13.84 3.92 11.32
CA TYR A 2 -13.58 5.30 11.76
C TYR A 2 -12.23 5.86 11.30
N THR A 3 -11.15 5.08 11.35
CA THR A 3 -9.83 5.51 10.86
C THR A 3 -9.85 5.81 9.35
N ALA A 4 -10.62 5.08 8.56
CA ALA A 4 -10.77 5.35 7.13
C ALA A 4 -11.56 6.64 6.88
N LEU A 5 -12.63 6.85 7.65
CA LEU A 5 -13.43 8.08 7.60
C LEU A 5 -12.62 9.30 8.04
N ASP A 6 -11.82 9.19 9.09
CA ASP A 6 -10.92 10.26 9.56
C ASP A 6 -9.86 10.66 8.52
N LEU A 7 -9.52 9.73 7.62
CA LEU A 7 -8.58 9.94 6.53
C LEU A 7 -9.24 10.32 5.19
N ASP A 8 -10.57 10.55 5.20
CA ASP A 8 -11.37 10.86 4.00
C ASP A 8 -11.18 9.82 2.87
N VAL A 9 -11.13 8.54 3.26
CA VAL A 9 -10.99 7.42 2.34
C VAL A 9 -12.38 6.90 1.98
N GLU A 10 -12.64 6.73 0.68
CA GLU A 10 -13.89 6.15 0.18
C GLU A 10 -14.07 4.73 0.71
N VAL A 11 -15.27 4.42 1.21
CA VAL A 11 -15.64 3.14 1.78
C VAL A 11 -16.78 2.52 0.99
N VAL A 12 -16.55 1.33 0.46
CA VAL A 12 -17.58 0.55 -0.27
C VAL A 12 -18.06 -0.58 0.65
N PRO A 13 -19.29 -0.52 1.17
CA PRO A 13 -19.84 -1.58 2.01
C PRO A 13 -20.09 -2.86 1.20
N VAL A 14 -19.68 -4.01 1.75
CA VAL A 14 -19.92 -5.33 1.17
C VAL A 14 -20.49 -6.26 2.23
N LEU A 15 -21.66 -6.85 1.97
CA LEU A 15 -22.31 -7.82 2.84
C LEU A 15 -21.96 -9.22 2.35
N ASN A 16 -21.00 -9.85 3.04
CA ASN A 16 -20.54 -11.20 2.72
C ASN A 16 -21.40 -12.28 3.41
N LYS A 17 -21.26 -13.52 2.92
CA LYS A 17 -21.95 -14.72 3.42
C LYS A 17 -23.47 -14.73 3.19
N ILE A 18 -23.95 -14.10 2.12
CA ILE A 18 -25.37 -14.12 1.77
C ILE A 18 -25.90 -15.53 1.37
N ASP A 19 -25.01 -16.49 1.19
CA ASP A 19 -25.32 -17.90 0.97
C ASP A 19 -25.85 -18.62 2.21
N LEU A 20 -25.73 -18.01 3.40
CA LEU A 20 -26.21 -18.61 4.63
C LEU A 20 -27.72 -18.43 4.79
N PRO A 21 -28.47 -19.47 5.27
CA PRO A 21 -29.91 -19.35 5.52
C PRO A 21 -30.29 -18.29 6.56
N SER A 22 -29.35 -17.92 7.43
CA SER A 22 -29.51 -16.88 8.45
C SER A 22 -29.06 -15.50 8.01
N ALA A 23 -28.71 -15.32 6.73
CA ALA A 23 -28.30 -14.02 6.23
C ALA A 23 -29.49 -13.06 6.22
N ASP A 24 -29.29 -11.88 6.79
CA ASP A 24 -30.28 -10.79 6.81
C ASP A 24 -29.60 -9.51 6.31
N PRO A 25 -29.54 -9.31 4.98
CA PRO A 25 -28.89 -8.16 4.39
C PRO A 25 -29.53 -6.82 4.78
N ASP A 26 -30.84 -6.79 4.99
CA ASP A 26 -31.56 -5.54 5.28
C ASP A 26 -31.24 -5.06 6.70
N ASN A 27 -31.25 -5.97 7.66
CA ASN A 27 -30.81 -5.65 9.02
C ASN A 27 -29.33 -5.24 9.06
N ALA A 28 -28.47 -5.92 8.31
CA ALA A 28 -27.04 -5.58 8.25
C ALA A 28 -26.79 -4.18 7.64
N ARG A 29 -27.56 -3.77 6.64
CA ARG A 29 -27.51 -2.39 6.11
C ARG A 29 -27.89 -1.36 7.17
N GLN A 30 -29.01 -1.62 7.87
CA GLN A 30 -29.46 -0.76 8.95
C GLN A 30 -28.41 -0.61 10.06
N GLU A 31 -27.79 -1.72 10.48
CA GLU A 31 -26.73 -1.69 11.48
C GLU A 31 -25.51 -0.86 11.02
N ILE A 32 -25.11 -0.96 9.75
CA ILE A 32 -24.01 -0.16 9.19
C ILE A 32 -24.35 1.35 9.25
N GLU A 33 -25.56 1.72 8.87
CA GLU A 33 -26.02 3.11 8.90
C GLU A 33 -26.12 3.64 10.34
N ASP A 34 -26.73 2.88 11.24
CA ASP A 34 -26.97 3.29 12.63
C ASP A 34 -25.68 3.34 13.47
N VAL A 35 -24.77 2.40 13.26
CA VAL A 35 -23.56 2.26 14.11
C VAL A 35 -22.34 2.99 13.52
N ILE A 36 -22.17 2.93 12.21
CA ILE A 36 -20.98 3.48 11.54
C ILE A 36 -21.28 4.85 10.94
N GLY A 37 -22.52 5.09 10.52
CA GLY A 37 -22.96 6.35 9.93
C GLY A 37 -22.60 6.52 8.45
N ILE A 38 -22.36 5.41 7.74
CA ILE A 38 -22.13 5.42 6.28
C ILE A 38 -23.37 4.89 5.56
N ASP A 39 -23.64 5.42 4.36
CA ASP A 39 -24.72 4.91 3.52
C ASP A 39 -24.43 3.47 3.07
N ALA A 40 -25.31 2.55 3.41
CA ALA A 40 -25.22 1.13 3.05
C ALA A 40 -26.33 0.69 2.08
N THR A 41 -27.12 1.62 1.56
CA THR A 41 -28.23 1.36 0.63
C THR A 41 -27.77 0.55 -0.57
N GLU A 42 -26.62 0.89 -1.13
CA GLU A 42 -26.00 0.21 -2.26
C GLU A 42 -24.88 -0.77 -1.85
N ALA A 43 -24.92 -1.30 -0.64
CA ALA A 43 -23.97 -2.32 -0.22
C ALA A 43 -24.04 -3.54 -1.12
N VAL A 44 -22.87 -3.98 -1.62
CA VAL A 44 -22.77 -5.13 -2.52
C VAL A 44 -23.02 -6.42 -1.76
N LEU A 45 -23.93 -7.25 -2.27
CA LEU A 45 -24.23 -8.56 -1.70
C LEU A 45 -23.28 -9.61 -2.27
N ALA A 46 -22.58 -10.35 -1.44
CA ALA A 46 -21.58 -11.30 -1.90
C ALA A 46 -21.51 -12.59 -1.05
N SER A 47 -20.99 -13.63 -1.65
CA SER A 47 -20.53 -14.83 -0.98
C SER A 47 -19.15 -15.23 -1.50
N ALA A 48 -18.12 -14.97 -0.73
CA ALA A 48 -16.76 -15.38 -1.07
C ALA A 48 -16.63 -16.92 -1.20
N LYS A 49 -17.51 -17.69 -0.54
CA LYS A 49 -17.54 -19.15 -0.62
C LYS A 49 -18.05 -19.64 -1.98
N THR A 50 -19.10 -19.03 -2.50
CA THR A 50 -19.73 -19.45 -3.75
C THR A 50 -19.27 -18.68 -4.97
N GLY A 51 -18.60 -17.54 -4.77
CA GLY A 51 -18.21 -16.60 -5.83
C GLY A 51 -19.31 -15.61 -6.22
N LEU A 52 -20.51 -15.73 -5.65
CA LEU A 52 -21.62 -14.82 -5.95
C LEU A 52 -21.28 -13.38 -5.55
N GLY A 53 -21.54 -12.41 -6.44
CA GLY A 53 -21.34 -10.99 -6.20
C GLY A 53 -19.87 -10.52 -6.21
N VAL A 54 -18.89 -11.42 -6.48
CA VAL A 54 -17.46 -11.03 -6.51
C VAL A 54 -17.18 -10.07 -7.66
N GLU A 55 -17.77 -10.30 -8.82
CA GLU A 55 -17.65 -9.42 -9.99
C GLU A 55 -18.26 -8.04 -9.68
N ASP A 56 -19.41 -7.99 -9.01
CA ASP A 56 -20.06 -6.75 -8.61
C ASP A 56 -19.20 -5.93 -7.63
N ILE A 57 -18.44 -6.60 -6.75
CA ILE A 57 -17.47 -5.92 -5.87
C ILE A 57 -16.38 -5.25 -6.70
N LEU A 58 -15.83 -5.94 -7.70
CA LEU A 58 -14.78 -5.39 -8.55
C LEU A 58 -15.28 -4.20 -9.37
N GLU A 59 -16.49 -4.31 -9.93
CA GLU A 59 -17.15 -3.20 -10.63
C GLU A 59 -17.44 -2.01 -9.70
N ALA A 60 -17.89 -2.25 -8.47
CA ALA A 60 -18.09 -1.20 -7.48
C ALA A 60 -16.78 -0.49 -7.10
N VAL A 61 -15.68 -1.24 -6.97
CA VAL A 61 -14.35 -0.67 -6.73
C VAL A 61 -13.94 0.24 -7.90
N VAL A 62 -14.10 -0.21 -9.14
CA VAL A 62 -13.74 0.60 -10.32
C VAL A 62 -14.61 1.84 -10.46
N ALA A 63 -15.91 1.73 -10.14
CA ALA A 63 -16.85 2.83 -10.29
C ALA A 63 -16.77 3.87 -9.16
N ARG A 64 -16.50 3.47 -7.92
CA ARG A 64 -16.63 4.32 -6.73
C ARG A 64 -15.30 4.76 -6.15
N ILE A 65 -14.26 3.91 -6.18
CA ILE A 65 -12.97 4.28 -5.60
C ILE A 65 -12.22 5.23 -6.55
N PRO A 66 -11.90 6.46 -6.11
CA PRO A 66 -11.18 7.39 -6.96
C PRO A 66 -9.77 6.88 -7.27
N PRO A 67 -9.22 7.18 -8.46
CA PRO A 67 -7.86 6.81 -8.79
C PRO A 67 -6.85 7.50 -7.87
N PRO A 68 -5.65 6.94 -7.68
CA PRO A 68 -4.60 7.56 -6.88
C PRO A 68 -4.29 8.98 -7.40
N LYS A 69 -4.16 9.92 -6.47
CA LYS A 69 -3.67 11.27 -6.78
C LYS A 69 -2.14 11.22 -6.90
N GLY A 70 -1.58 11.98 -7.82
CA GLY A 70 -0.13 12.10 -8.00
C GLY A 70 0.20 12.69 -9.37
N ASP A 71 1.37 13.34 -9.46
CA ASP A 71 1.87 13.95 -10.68
C ASP A 71 3.13 13.19 -11.15
N PRO A 72 3.08 12.46 -12.27
CA PRO A 72 4.25 11.76 -12.80
C PRO A 72 5.39 12.70 -13.25
N GLU A 73 5.09 13.98 -13.52
CA GLU A 73 6.09 14.98 -13.91
C GLU A 73 6.73 15.68 -12.70
N ALA A 74 6.20 15.49 -11.49
CA ALA A 74 6.78 16.05 -10.28
C ALA A 74 8.09 15.35 -9.87
N PRO A 75 8.89 15.93 -8.95
CA PRO A 75 9.99 15.22 -8.33
C PRO A 75 9.55 13.94 -7.66
N LEU A 76 10.31 12.86 -7.84
CA LEU A 76 9.99 11.56 -7.27
C LEU A 76 9.80 11.63 -5.75
N LYS A 77 8.66 11.15 -5.27
CA LYS A 77 8.38 10.83 -3.88
C LYS A 77 7.79 9.43 -3.81
N ALA A 78 8.54 8.48 -3.27
CA ALA A 78 8.05 7.13 -3.02
C ALA A 78 8.21 6.77 -1.54
N LEU A 79 7.16 6.25 -0.93
CA LEU A 79 7.13 5.82 0.47
C LEU A 79 7.52 4.35 0.55
N ILE A 80 8.48 4.00 1.41
CA ILE A 80 8.78 2.60 1.73
C ILE A 80 7.70 2.07 2.67
N ILE A 81 6.91 1.11 2.19
CA ILE A 81 5.82 0.49 2.95
C ILE A 81 6.35 -0.71 3.73
N ASP A 82 7.25 -1.48 3.11
CA ASP A 82 7.86 -2.67 3.70
C ASP A 82 9.26 -2.89 3.14
N SER A 83 10.09 -3.63 3.84
CA SER A 83 11.41 -4.04 3.36
C SER A 83 11.83 -5.38 3.95
N TRP A 84 12.39 -6.25 3.12
CA TRP A 84 12.89 -7.56 3.54
C TRP A 84 14.21 -7.89 2.86
N PHE A 85 14.93 -8.84 3.43
CA PHE A 85 16.18 -9.32 2.86
C PHE A 85 15.93 -10.56 2.02
N ASP A 86 16.39 -10.53 0.79
CA ASP A 86 16.43 -11.66 -0.12
C ASP A 86 17.89 -12.11 -0.32
N ASN A 87 18.13 -13.42 -0.25
CA ASN A 87 19.50 -13.97 -0.29
C ASN A 87 20.21 -13.78 -1.65
N TYR A 88 19.46 -13.50 -2.72
CA TYR A 88 20.01 -13.37 -4.07
C TYR A 88 20.18 -11.91 -4.50
N VAL A 89 19.23 -11.06 -4.14
CA VAL A 89 19.19 -9.67 -4.62
C VAL A 89 19.41 -8.62 -3.52
N GLY A 90 19.60 -9.06 -2.27
CA GLY A 90 19.77 -8.17 -1.13
C GLY A 90 18.45 -7.61 -0.62
N VAL A 91 18.42 -6.35 -0.23
CA VAL A 91 17.20 -5.73 0.31
C VAL A 91 16.23 -5.40 -0.81
N VAL A 92 15.02 -5.96 -0.70
CA VAL A 92 13.87 -5.63 -1.54
C VAL A 92 12.96 -4.70 -0.74
N MET A 93 12.59 -3.59 -1.34
CA MET A 93 11.69 -2.60 -0.74
C MET A 93 10.35 -2.62 -1.47
N LEU A 94 9.26 -2.72 -0.74
CA LEU A 94 7.92 -2.44 -1.27
C LEU A 94 7.67 -0.94 -1.13
N VAL A 95 7.36 -0.28 -2.23
CA VAL A 95 7.17 1.17 -2.25
C VAL A 95 5.84 1.54 -2.87
N ARG A 96 5.26 2.65 -2.39
CA ARG A 96 4.19 3.37 -3.08
C ARG A 96 4.78 4.64 -3.68
N VAL A 97 4.73 4.78 -4.99
CA VAL A 97 5.10 6.02 -5.67
C VAL A 97 3.93 7.01 -5.53
N VAL A 98 4.17 8.12 -4.87
CA VAL A 98 3.17 9.19 -4.69
C VAL A 98 3.25 10.19 -5.82
N ASP A 99 4.46 10.68 -6.11
CA ASP A 99 4.74 11.60 -7.22
C ASP A 99 5.95 11.13 -8.02
N GLY A 100 6.02 11.57 -9.26
CA GLY A 100 7.14 11.28 -10.15
C GLY A 100 7.13 9.87 -10.73
N VAL A 101 8.27 9.48 -11.28
CA VAL A 101 8.49 8.16 -11.88
C VAL A 101 9.84 7.62 -11.45
N MET A 102 9.89 6.36 -11.06
CA MET A 102 11.11 5.64 -10.69
C MET A 102 11.46 4.62 -11.77
N ARG A 103 12.71 4.59 -12.20
CA ARG A 103 13.22 3.67 -13.23
C ARG A 103 14.52 3.00 -12.80
N PRO A 104 14.86 1.83 -13.36
CA PRO A 104 16.20 1.29 -13.25
C PRO A 104 17.26 2.30 -13.72
N LYS A 105 18.40 2.35 -13.04
CA LYS A 105 19.52 3.28 -13.20
C LYS A 105 19.29 4.68 -12.62
N ASP A 106 18.12 4.98 -12.05
CA ASP A 106 17.94 6.21 -11.29
C ASP A 106 18.84 6.22 -10.06
N LYS A 107 19.44 7.36 -9.76
CA LYS A 107 20.20 7.57 -8.51
C LYS A 107 19.24 8.00 -7.41
N LEU A 108 18.98 7.08 -6.50
CA LEU A 108 18.02 7.25 -5.41
C LEU A 108 18.68 7.87 -4.18
N PHE A 109 17.92 8.67 -3.47
CA PHE A 109 18.26 9.27 -2.19
C PHE A 109 17.18 8.95 -1.17
N PHE A 110 17.57 8.39 -0.04
CA PHE A 110 16.71 8.02 1.08
C PHE A 110 16.71 9.18 2.08
N MET A 111 15.58 9.85 2.24
CA MET A 111 15.54 11.15 2.93
C MET A 111 15.78 11.05 4.44
N ALA A 112 15.34 9.98 5.11
CA ALA A 112 15.54 9.81 6.54
C ALA A 112 16.94 9.27 6.88
N THR A 113 17.45 8.33 6.08
CA THR A 113 18.77 7.72 6.36
C THR A 113 19.93 8.47 5.71
N GLY A 114 19.67 9.30 4.69
CA GLY A 114 20.69 9.98 3.89
C GLY A 114 21.43 9.06 2.91
N ALA A 115 21.03 7.78 2.83
CA ALA A 115 21.65 6.81 1.95
C ALA A 115 21.45 7.18 0.47
N GLN A 116 22.43 6.84 -0.36
CA GLN A 116 22.39 7.03 -1.80
C GLN A 116 22.66 5.70 -2.49
N GLN A 117 21.77 5.31 -3.39
CA GLN A 117 21.85 4.02 -4.07
C GLN A 117 21.43 4.14 -5.53
N LEU A 118 21.92 3.24 -6.36
CA LEU A 118 21.46 3.09 -7.73
C LEU A 118 20.25 2.15 -7.75
N CYS A 119 19.16 2.55 -8.40
CA CYS A 119 18.05 1.66 -8.67
C CYS A 119 18.48 0.58 -9.67
N GLU A 120 18.51 -0.66 -9.24
CA GLU A 120 18.89 -1.78 -10.11
C GLU A 120 17.68 -2.33 -10.86
N GLN A 121 16.56 -2.48 -10.15
CA GLN A 121 15.36 -3.08 -10.67
C GLN A 121 14.12 -2.50 -10.00
N VAL A 122 13.05 -2.35 -10.79
CA VAL A 122 11.70 -2.07 -10.31
C VAL A 122 10.72 -3.09 -10.88
N GLY A 123 9.61 -3.32 -10.19
CA GLY A 123 8.58 -4.23 -10.66
C GLY A 123 7.36 -4.27 -9.74
N VAL A 124 6.43 -5.16 -10.06
CA VAL A 124 5.19 -5.36 -9.31
C VAL A 124 5.02 -6.83 -8.93
N PHE A 125 4.15 -7.11 -7.97
CA PHE A 125 3.73 -8.48 -7.63
C PHE A 125 2.36 -8.77 -8.25
N SER A 126 2.27 -9.88 -9.06
CA SER A 126 1.04 -10.32 -9.72
C SER A 126 0.96 -11.87 -9.87
N PRO A 127 0.75 -12.65 -8.82
CA PRO A 127 1.26 -12.58 -7.46
C PRO A 127 2.78 -12.76 -7.39
N LYS A 128 3.40 -13.31 -8.45
CA LYS A 128 4.86 -13.41 -8.57
C LYS A 128 5.47 -12.05 -8.93
N SER A 129 6.73 -11.87 -8.63
CA SER A 129 7.46 -10.68 -9.05
C SER A 129 7.52 -10.58 -10.58
N VAL A 130 7.09 -9.43 -11.10
CA VAL A 130 7.14 -9.09 -12.53
C VAL A 130 7.93 -7.80 -12.67
N GLN A 131 9.06 -7.87 -13.36
CA GLN A 131 9.88 -6.70 -13.63
C GLN A 131 9.15 -5.70 -14.53
N ARG A 132 9.35 -4.41 -14.27
CA ARG A 132 8.80 -3.30 -15.04
C ARG A 132 9.92 -2.35 -15.50
N GLU A 133 9.63 -1.56 -16.51
CA GLU A 133 10.54 -0.51 -16.98
C GLU A 133 10.49 0.74 -16.09
N ALA A 134 9.38 0.95 -15.40
CA ALA A 134 9.16 2.05 -14.48
C ALA A 134 8.07 1.75 -13.47
N LEU A 135 8.07 2.50 -12.35
CA LEU A 135 6.93 2.69 -11.45
C LEU A 135 6.58 4.18 -11.48
N SER A 136 5.33 4.48 -11.77
CA SER A 136 4.79 5.83 -11.90
C SER A 136 3.97 6.24 -10.68
N ALA A 137 3.67 7.53 -10.56
CA ALA A 137 2.77 8.07 -9.53
C ALA A 137 1.48 7.26 -9.43
N GLY A 138 1.10 6.89 -8.20
CA GLY A 138 -0.05 6.03 -7.88
C GLY A 138 0.24 4.54 -7.83
N GLU A 139 1.35 4.06 -8.39
CA GLU A 139 1.67 2.63 -8.40
C GLU A 139 2.33 2.16 -7.10
N VAL A 140 2.05 0.91 -6.75
CA VAL A 140 2.73 0.15 -5.70
C VAL A 140 3.57 -0.94 -6.37
N GLY A 141 4.83 -1.04 -5.98
CA GLY A 141 5.74 -2.03 -6.56
C GLY A 141 6.97 -2.27 -5.70
N PHE A 142 7.86 -3.12 -6.16
CA PHE A 142 9.12 -3.39 -5.49
C PHE A 142 10.28 -2.66 -6.16
N VAL A 143 11.28 -2.35 -5.34
CA VAL A 143 12.55 -1.73 -5.75
C VAL A 143 13.71 -2.52 -5.19
N ILE A 144 14.70 -2.79 -6.01
CA ILE A 144 15.98 -3.38 -5.64
C ILE A 144 17.07 -2.36 -5.97
N SER A 145 17.95 -2.09 -5.01
CA SER A 145 18.98 -1.04 -5.16
C SER A 145 20.34 -1.41 -4.57
N GLY A 146 20.65 -2.72 -4.50
CA GLY A 146 21.92 -3.21 -4.00
C GLY A 146 22.20 -2.94 -2.51
N ILE A 147 21.21 -2.51 -1.75
CA ILE A 147 21.31 -2.34 -0.30
C ILE A 147 21.49 -3.71 0.35
N LYS A 148 22.49 -3.85 1.22
CA LYS A 148 22.81 -5.09 1.92
C LYS A 148 22.29 -5.14 3.36
N GLU A 149 21.90 -4.00 3.92
CA GLU A 149 21.45 -3.87 5.31
C GLU A 149 20.05 -3.24 5.36
N LEU A 150 19.10 -3.90 6.01
CA LEU A 150 17.72 -3.41 6.18
C LEU A 150 17.66 -2.01 6.84
N LYS A 151 18.63 -1.68 7.70
CA LYS A 151 18.69 -0.37 8.35
C LYS A 151 18.80 0.81 7.39
N ALA A 152 19.35 0.58 6.20
CA ALA A 152 19.48 1.62 5.17
C ALA A 152 18.18 1.83 4.36
N ALA A 153 17.22 0.91 4.46
CA ALA A 153 15.90 0.95 3.84
C ALA A 153 14.81 0.95 4.91
N LYS A 154 14.77 1.99 5.73
CA LYS A 154 13.82 2.10 6.86
C LYS A 154 12.39 2.22 6.34
N VAL A 155 11.49 1.38 6.85
CA VAL A 155 10.05 1.48 6.57
C VAL A 155 9.53 2.85 7.02
N GLY A 156 8.75 3.51 6.18
CA GLY A 156 8.28 4.88 6.36
C GLY A 156 9.23 5.96 5.82
N ASP A 157 10.41 5.60 5.32
CA ASP A 157 11.32 6.57 4.67
C ASP A 157 10.80 6.96 3.28
N THR A 158 11.19 8.13 2.82
CA THR A 158 10.88 8.65 1.50
C THR A 158 12.07 8.50 0.58
N ILE A 159 11.85 7.88 -0.57
CA ILE A 159 12.82 7.80 -1.66
C ILE A 159 12.56 8.92 -2.66
N THR A 160 13.62 9.64 -3.02
CA THR A 160 13.61 10.64 -4.10
C THR A 160 14.80 10.43 -5.04
N LYS A 161 14.92 11.21 -6.12
CA LYS A 161 16.09 11.17 -7.01
C LYS A 161 17.13 12.21 -6.58
N ILE A 162 18.42 11.90 -6.77
CA ILE A 162 19.52 12.82 -6.41
C ILE A 162 19.53 14.05 -7.31
N ASP A 163 19.28 13.88 -8.60
CA ASP A 163 19.30 14.93 -9.62
C ASP A 163 18.11 15.89 -9.53
N ARG A 164 16.98 15.43 -9.00
CA ARG A 164 15.77 16.22 -8.79
C ARG A 164 15.10 15.85 -7.49
N LYS A 165 15.68 16.28 -6.38
CA LYS A 165 15.17 15.95 -5.04
C LYS A 165 13.82 16.62 -4.77
N ALA A 166 12.94 15.86 -4.10
CA ALA A 166 11.76 16.43 -3.48
C ALA A 166 12.15 17.36 -2.33
N ALA A 167 11.41 18.43 -2.13
CA ALA A 167 11.70 19.43 -1.11
C ALA A 167 11.45 18.89 0.31
N GLU A 168 10.41 18.06 0.48
CA GLU A 168 9.97 17.55 1.77
C GLU A 168 9.69 16.05 1.68
N PRO A 169 9.98 15.27 2.75
CA PRO A 169 9.61 13.88 2.82
C PRO A 169 8.09 13.73 2.93
N LEU A 170 7.60 12.55 2.56
CA LEU A 170 6.23 12.13 2.84
C LEU A 170 6.04 11.95 4.34
N PRO A 171 4.82 12.14 4.87
CA PRO A 171 4.51 11.72 6.23
C PRO A 171 4.80 10.23 6.36
N GLY A 172 5.82 9.90 7.13
CA GLY A 172 6.19 8.51 7.39
C GLY A 172 5.30 7.86 8.45
N PHE A 173 5.55 6.58 8.71
CA PHE A 173 4.89 5.89 9.82
C PHE A 173 5.42 6.42 11.16
N LYS A 174 4.52 6.57 12.14
CA LYS A 174 4.92 6.91 13.51
C LYS A 174 5.79 5.79 14.07
N GLU A 175 6.93 6.14 14.66
CA GLU A 175 7.74 5.17 15.41
C GLU A 175 6.94 4.66 16.61
N ILE A 176 6.56 3.37 16.56
CA ILE A 176 5.92 2.70 17.69
C ILE A 176 7.04 2.27 18.63
N LYS A 177 7.06 2.82 19.84
CA LYS A 177 7.97 2.35 20.87
C LYS A 177 7.54 0.95 21.32
N PRO A 178 8.48 -0.02 21.48
CA PRO A 178 8.16 -1.33 22.02
C PRO A 178 7.43 -1.20 23.35
N GLN A 179 6.29 -1.88 23.49
CA GLN A 179 5.48 -1.87 24.72
C GLN A 179 5.58 -3.20 25.48
N VAL A 180 5.99 -4.25 24.80
CA VAL A 180 6.13 -5.60 25.38
C VAL A 180 7.53 -6.10 25.12
N PHE A 181 8.19 -6.58 26.15
CA PHE A 181 9.52 -7.17 26.11
C PHE A 181 9.40 -8.65 26.51
N ALA A 182 10.00 -9.55 25.74
CA ALA A 182 10.06 -10.97 26.01
C ALA A 182 11.52 -11.47 25.93
N GLY A 183 11.91 -12.27 26.91
CA GLY A 183 13.18 -13.01 26.85
C GLY A 183 12.99 -14.32 26.08
N LEU A 184 13.82 -14.57 25.07
CA LEU A 184 13.87 -15.84 24.35
C LEU A 184 15.09 -16.61 24.81
N TYR A 185 14.89 -17.80 25.34
CA TYR A 185 15.97 -18.69 25.80
C TYR A 185 15.99 -19.94 24.96
N PRO A 186 17.18 -20.44 24.57
CA PRO A 186 17.30 -21.71 23.89
C PRO A 186 16.87 -22.85 24.83
N VAL A 187 16.25 -23.87 24.30
CA VAL A 187 15.86 -25.10 25.02
C VAL A 187 17.06 -26.03 25.13
#